data_5d867beda415243815c5d81162c9daa3
#
_entry.id   5d867beda415243815c5d81162c9daa3
#
_cell.length_a   1.000
_cell.length_b   1.000
_cell.length_c   1.000
_cell.angle_alpha   90.00
_cell.angle_beta   90.00
_cell.angle_gamma   90.00
#
_symmetry.space_group_name_H-M   'P 1'
#
loop_
_entity.id
_entity.type
_entity.pdbx_description
1 polymer ?
#
loop_
_entity_poly.entity_id
_entity_poly.type
_entity_poly.pdbx_seq_one_letter_code
_entity_poly.pdbx_strand_id
1 'polypeptide(L)'
;MRVSLRDFSAGVIPLCAVLVGCAGSGSSGQGTTSEAPQITTQPASQTVAVGQAAIFSVAATGTAPLSYQWSRDGSSIAGATASSYSTPAVRLSDSGASFMVVVSNALGKATSNAASLTVTAAAAATDVVTYKYDVMRTGQNLTETTLTPSNVSSASFGLLRNLKVDGLVDAQPLYLSALTVSGASHDVVFVATEHDSVYAFDADTGAQLWRVSLIGAGESSSDDHGCMQITPEIGVTSTPVIDRSAGPHGTIFLVAMTRDASANYHQRLHALDVTTGAELAGSPLELKATYGSTSFDPGQYAERAALLLANNTLYASFTSHCDAGPYGGWVMGVSESPLAMRSVINLANGASGTGFASQGPSIWMSGGGPAADASGNVYLLTANGKFDALNPGGFPVYGDYGNSFVKISASGGMLNVSDYFAMDDELSESENDTDLGSGGILLLPDQTDAGGTARHLAVGAGKDGNLYVVDRDNMGKFKSASNAIWQELDGVLLNGIWSTPAYYNSTVYYGPTNGPLLMFPLSHALLAAAPTSQSGTQFAYPGTFPVISANGAANGIVWAYENTSPAVLHAYSASTLATELYNSNQAAGGRDQFGAGNKFIVPVVADGKVMVATTNSVAVFGLLH
;
A
#
# COMPACT_ATOMS: atom_id res chain seq x y z
N MET A 1 27.05 -10.83 -47.07
CA MET A 1 26.44 -10.02 -48.15
C MET A 1 26.38 -8.58 -47.67
N ARG A 2 27.15 -7.71 -48.33
CA ARG A 2 27.25 -6.26 -48.06
C ARG A 2 26.03 -5.54 -48.64
N VAL A 3 25.58 -4.45 -47.97
CA VAL A 3 25.04 -3.19 -48.52
C VAL A 3 24.51 -2.42 -47.29
N SER A 4 25.04 -1.34 -46.86
CA SER A 4 25.32 0.04 -47.30
C SER A 4 24.47 1.05 -46.49
N LEU A 5 25.21 1.91 -45.80
CA LEU A 5 24.75 3.15 -45.12
C LEU A 5 24.04 4.11 -46.07
N ARG A 6 23.05 4.83 -45.62
CA ARG A 6 22.76 6.19 -46.08
C ARG A 6 22.31 7.10 -44.91
N ASP A 7 23.04 8.18 -44.81
CA ASP A 7 22.83 9.37 -43.99
C ASP A 7 21.50 10.07 -44.29
N PHE A 8 20.93 10.70 -43.25
CA PHE A 8 20.13 11.92 -43.45
C PHE A 8 20.45 12.96 -42.40
N SER A 9 20.83 14.09 -42.95
CA SER A 9 21.43 15.28 -42.43
C SER A 9 20.56 16.11 -41.48
N ALA A 10 21.26 16.84 -40.61
CA ALA A 10 20.79 17.92 -39.75
C ALA A 10 20.15 19.07 -40.52
N GLY A 11 18.98 19.55 -40.04
CA GLY A 11 18.35 20.79 -40.49
C GLY A 11 18.92 21.99 -39.74
N VAL A 12 19.59 22.85 -40.50
CA VAL A 12 20.12 24.14 -40.06
C VAL A 12 19.04 25.23 -40.19
N ILE A 13 18.84 26.02 -39.16
CA ILE A 13 18.02 27.24 -39.17
C ILE A 13 18.81 28.35 -39.85
N PRO A 14 18.25 29.11 -40.80
CA PRO A 14 19.00 30.18 -41.47
C PRO A 14 19.03 31.45 -40.63
N LEU A 15 20.24 31.94 -40.40
CA LEU A 15 20.55 33.25 -39.87
C LEU A 15 20.37 34.32 -40.99
N CYS A 16 19.43 35.23 -40.82
CA CYS A 16 19.25 36.34 -41.77
C CYS A 16 20.31 37.40 -41.54
N ALA A 17 21.24 37.56 -42.45
CA ALA A 17 22.21 38.66 -42.48
C ALA A 17 21.55 39.91 -43.06
N VAL A 18 21.62 41.01 -42.33
CA VAL A 18 21.21 42.35 -42.81
C VAL A 18 22.44 43.07 -43.32
N LEU A 19 22.38 43.45 -44.59
CA LEU A 19 23.37 44.30 -45.27
C LEU A 19 23.32 45.74 -44.74
N VAL A 20 24.51 46.25 -44.45
CA VAL A 20 24.74 47.65 -44.09
C VAL A 20 24.69 48.51 -45.37
N GLY A 21 23.77 49.47 -45.38
CA GLY A 21 23.79 50.60 -46.32
C GLY A 21 23.97 51.88 -45.52
N CYS A 22 25.11 52.55 -45.68
CA CYS A 22 25.35 53.91 -45.14
C CYS A 22 24.68 54.94 -46.03
N ALA A 23 23.87 55.82 -45.42
CA ALA A 23 23.83 57.22 -45.77
C ALA A 23 22.86 58.00 -44.84
N GLY A 24 23.32 59.12 -44.28
CA GLY A 24 22.45 60.26 -43.90
C GLY A 24 22.29 60.48 -42.40
N SER A 25 23.11 61.40 -41.89
CA SER A 25 22.96 62.10 -40.62
C SER A 25 21.57 62.64 -40.35
N GLY A 26 20.97 62.21 -39.23
CA GLY A 26 19.81 62.82 -38.63
C GLY A 26 19.79 62.44 -37.15
N SER A 27 20.30 63.29 -36.31
CA SER A 27 20.22 63.19 -34.85
C SER A 27 18.75 63.36 -34.42
N SER A 28 18.05 62.26 -34.22
CA SER A 28 16.83 62.25 -33.41
C SER A 28 17.15 61.48 -32.13
N GLY A 29 17.34 62.23 -31.02
CA GLY A 29 17.41 61.66 -29.70
C GLY A 29 16.18 60.78 -29.47
N GLN A 30 16.38 59.44 -29.35
CA GLN A 30 15.39 58.58 -28.74
C GLN A 30 15.32 58.97 -27.27
N GLY A 31 14.36 59.80 -26.95
CA GLY A 31 13.96 60.05 -25.58
C GLY A 31 13.54 58.73 -24.99
N THR A 32 14.32 58.20 -24.07
CA THR A 32 13.82 57.12 -23.19
C THR A 32 12.59 57.66 -22.50
N THR A 33 11.41 57.24 -22.93
CA THR A 33 10.17 57.58 -22.24
C THR A 33 10.29 57.02 -20.83
N SER A 34 10.46 57.95 -19.87
CA SER A 34 10.46 57.56 -18.46
C SER A 34 9.03 57.19 -18.06
N GLU A 35 8.82 55.97 -17.56
CA GLU A 35 7.50 55.42 -17.27
C GLU A 35 7.34 55.09 -15.80
N ALA A 36 6.17 55.41 -15.25
CA ALA A 36 5.74 54.94 -13.93
C ALA A 36 5.60 53.40 -13.92
N PRO A 37 5.67 52.72 -12.77
CA PRO A 37 5.51 51.27 -12.70
C PRO A 37 4.15 50.82 -13.18
N GLN A 38 4.12 49.75 -13.96
CA GLN A 38 2.90 49.01 -14.31
C GLN A 38 3.05 47.52 -13.92
N ILE A 39 2.06 46.98 -13.21
CA ILE A 39 2.04 45.57 -12.85
C ILE A 39 1.54 44.76 -14.05
N THR A 40 2.39 43.90 -14.59
CA THR A 40 2.09 43.02 -15.74
C THR A 40 1.59 41.64 -15.33
N THR A 41 1.98 41.16 -14.14
CA THR A 41 1.46 39.89 -13.55
C THR A 41 1.07 40.18 -12.11
N GLN A 42 -0.20 39.93 -11.79
CA GLN A 42 -0.74 40.08 -10.44
C GLN A 42 -0.31 38.92 -9.54
N PRO A 43 -0.12 39.12 -8.21
CA PRO A 43 0.06 38.02 -7.28
C PRO A 43 -1.16 37.06 -7.32
N ALA A 44 -0.88 35.76 -7.38
CA ALA A 44 -1.92 34.74 -7.34
C ALA A 44 -2.23 34.35 -5.89
N SER A 45 -3.51 34.07 -5.60
CA SER A 45 -3.91 33.49 -4.31
C SER A 45 -3.27 32.11 -4.11
N GLN A 46 -2.93 31.80 -2.86
CA GLN A 46 -2.22 30.56 -2.48
C GLN A 46 -3.07 29.71 -1.54
N THR A 47 -2.99 28.40 -1.71
CA THR A 47 -3.53 27.42 -0.76
C THR A 47 -2.38 26.53 -0.31
N VAL A 48 -2.08 26.51 0.98
CA VAL A 48 -1.00 25.71 1.57
C VAL A 48 -1.47 25.05 2.87
N ALA A 49 -0.85 23.93 3.25
CA ALA A 49 -1.11 23.28 4.53
C ALA A 49 -0.45 24.05 5.69
N VAL A 50 -0.98 23.87 6.90
CA VAL A 50 -0.33 24.30 8.15
C VAL A 50 1.12 23.84 8.18
N GLY A 51 2.03 24.73 8.60
CA GLY A 51 3.47 24.44 8.66
C GLY A 51 4.24 24.70 7.36
N GLN A 52 3.56 24.91 6.23
CA GLN A 52 4.18 25.24 4.96
C GLN A 52 4.35 26.77 4.79
N ALA A 53 5.20 27.19 3.85
CA ALA A 53 5.32 28.58 3.46
C ALA A 53 4.54 28.85 2.16
N ALA A 54 3.89 30.01 2.06
CA ALA A 54 3.23 30.47 0.85
C ALA A 54 4.12 31.48 0.11
N ILE A 55 4.22 31.38 -1.23
CA ILE A 55 5.05 32.29 -2.04
C ILE A 55 4.14 33.12 -2.94
N PHE A 56 4.23 34.43 -2.80
CA PHE A 56 3.56 35.42 -3.66
C PHE A 56 4.59 36.11 -4.55
N SER A 57 4.28 36.29 -5.83
CA SER A 57 5.17 36.95 -6.78
C SER A 57 4.43 37.94 -7.65
N VAL A 58 5.13 38.97 -8.11
CA VAL A 58 4.61 40.02 -9.00
C VAL A 58 5.61 40.28 -10.14
N ALA A 59 5.10 40.53 -11.35
CA ALA A 59 5.92 41.09 -12.40
C ALA A 59 5.46 42.53 -12.72
N ALA A 60 6.42 43.45 -12.92
CA ALA A 60 6.14 44.85 -13.23
C ALA A 60 7.14 45.41 -14.25
N THR A 61 6.70 46.36 -15.05
CA THR A 61 7.49 47.15 -15.97
C THR A 61 7.54 48.60 -15.48
N GLY A 62 8.48 49.40 -15.99
CA GLY A 62 8.67 50.82 -15.65
C GLY A 62 10.14 51.19 -15.66
N THR A 63 10.43 52.49 -15.54
CA THR A 63 11.82 52.99 -15.48
C THR A 63 12.49 52.52 -14.20
N ALA A 64 13.63 51.85 -14.34
CA ALA A 64 14.41 51.35 -13.21
C ALA A 64 15.09 52.53 -12.41
N PRO A 65 15.36 52.35 -11.12
CA PRO A 65 15.09 51.12 -10.33
C PRO A 65 13.63 51.02 -9.88
N LEU A 66 13.09 49.78 -9.89
CA LEU A 66 11.81 49.47 -9.28
C LEU A 66 12.02 49.01 -7.83
N SER A 67 11.23 49.55 -6.92
CA SER A 67 11.18 49.18 -5.51
C SER A 67 9.86 48.50 -5.18
N TYR A 68 9.88 47.51 -4.32
CA TYR A 68 8.70 46.70 -3.91
C TYR A 68 8.49 46.85 -2.41
N GLN A 69 7.25 46.80 -1.98
CA GLN A 69 6.88 46.67 -0.56
C GLN A 69 5.61 45.82 -0.45
N TRP A 70 5.77 44.64 0.12
CA TRP A 70 4.64 43.78 0.42
C TRP A 70 3.94 44.19 1.71
N SER A 71 2.63 43.95 1.74
CA SER A 71 1.77 44.15 2.91
C SER A 71 0.89 42.91 3.13
N ARG A 72 0.57 42.69 4.40
CA ARG A 72 -0.39 41.69 4.86
C ARG A 72 -1.53 42.40 5.59
N ASP A 73 -2.77 42.16 5.19
CA ASP A 73 -3.97 42.76 5.79
C ASP A 73 -3.87 44.31 5.92
N GLY A 74 -3.30 44.93 4.89
CA GLY A 74 -3.09 46.36 4.84
C GLY A 74 -1.84 46.89 5.59
N SER A 75 -1.18 46.04 6.39
CA SER A 75 0.04 46.41 7.14
C SER A 75 1.30 46.02 6.39
N SER A 76 2.27 46.93 6.25
CA SER A 76 3.55 46.66 5.57
C SER A 76 4.35 45.57 6.30
N ILE A 77 4.91 44.63 5.53
CA ILE A 77 5.77 43.57 6.04
C ILE A 77 7.21 44.06 6.01
N ALA A 78 7.86 44.20 7.18
CA ALA A 78 9.22 44.67 7.28
C ALA A 78 10.20 43.76 6.49
N GLY A 79 11.04 44.39 5.63
CA GLY A 79 12.03 43.67 4.82
C GLY A 79 11.49 42.95 3.59
N ALA A 80 10.18 42.93 3.32
CA ALA A 80 9.59 42.33 2.16
C ALA A 80 9.64 43.27 0.94
N THR A 81 10.84 43.43 0.37
CA THR A 81 11.15 44.45 -0.66
C THR A 81 11.60 43.83 -2.00
N ALA A 82 11.42 42.53 -2.20
CA ALA A 82 11.71 41.85 -3.45
C ALA A 82 10.43 41.69 -4.31
N SER A 83 10.59 41.30 -5.58
CA SER A 83 9.47 40.98 -6.48
C SER A 83 8.69 39.71 -6.06
N SER A 84 9.18 38.98 -5.08
CA SER A 84 8.48 37.84 -4.44
C SER A 84 8.58 37.96 -2.92
N TYR A 85 7.58 37.42 -2.24
CA TYR A 85 7.53 37.30 -0.79
C TYR A 85 7.16 35.89 -0.39
N SER A 86 7.93 35.26 0.50
CA SER A 86 7.64 33.99 1.13
C SER A 86 7.24 34.22 2.58
N THR A 87 6.08 33.65 2.98
CA THR A 87 5.67 33.72 4.39
C THR A 87 6.58 32.83 5.26
N PRO A 88 6.68 33.07 6.57
CA PRO A 88 7.04 32.00 7.50
C PRO A 88 6.09 30.82 7.41
N ALA A 89 6.43 29.68 8.03
CA ALA A 89 5.54 28.55 8.18
C ALA A 89 4.17 29.01 8.74
N VAL A 90 3.10 28.78 7.97
CA VAL A 90 1.77 29.32 8.28
C VAL A 90 1.02 28.49 9.31
N ARG A 91 0.13 29.13 10.06
CA ARG A 91 -0.81 28.52 11.01
C ARG A 91 -2.23 28.58 10.44
N LEU A 92 -3.13 27.74 10.96
CA LEU A 92 -4.55 27.76 10.55
C LEU A 92 -5.20 29.14 10.72
N SER A 93 -4.77 29.91 11.74
CA SER A 93 -5.20 31.29 12.01
C SER A 93 -4.77 32.28 10.93
N ASP A 94 -3.81 31.93 10.05
CA ASP A 94 -3.36 32.77 8.95
C ASP A 94 -4.25 32.65 7.71
N SER A 95 -5.19 31.71 7.72
CA SER A 95 -6.17 31.52 6.64
C SER A 95 -7.09 32.75 6.53
N GLY A 96 -7.26 33.23 5.31
CA GLY A 96 -8.01 34.45 5.01
C GLY A 96 -7.14 35.71 4.94
N ALA A 97 -5.84 35.64 5.29
CA ALA A 97 -4.94 36.79 5.15
C ALA A 97 -4.81 37.25 3.71
N SER A 98 -4.73 38.58 3.52
CA SER A 98 -4.67 39.23 2.21
C SER A 98 -3.29 39.84 1.98
N PHE A 99 -2.66 39.50 0.87
CA PHE A 99 -1.34 40.00 0.49
C PHE A 99 -1.41 40.92 -0.73
N MET A 100 -0.76 42.08 -0.65
CA MET A 100 -0.62 43.03 -1.74
C MET A 100 0.81 43.54 -1.82
N VAL A 101 1.21 44.06 -2.98
CA VAL A 101 2.50 44.67 -3.18
C VAL A 101 2.34 46.06 -3.83
N VAL A 102 3.07 47.01 -3.33
CA VAL A 102 3.26 48.33 -3.98
C VAL A 102 4.61 48.32 -4.70
N VAL A 103 4.56 48.57 -6.02
CA VAL A 103 5.74 48.74 -6.87
C VAL A 103 5.89 50.22 -7.14
N SER A 104 7.08 50.78 -6.93
CA SER A 104 7.34 52.24 -7.07
C SER A 104 8.66 52.54 -7.75
N ASN A 105 8.71 53.71 -8.41
CA ASN A 105 9.92 54.32 -8.90
C ASN A 105 9.82 55.88 -8.71
N ALA A 106 10.77 56.62 -9.24
CA ALA A 106 10.78 58.10 -9.12
C ALA A 106 9.59 58.81 -9.78
N LEU A 107 8.83 58.09 -10.65
CA LEU A 107 7.75 58.66 -11.46
C LEU A 107 6.35 58.29 -10.94
N GLY A 108 6.25 57.34 -10.01
CA GLY A 108 4.96 56.95 -9.46
C GLY A 108 4.98 55.60 -8.76
N LYS A 109 3.77 55.09 -8.52
CA LYS A 109 3.54 53.79 -7.88
C LYS A 109 2.36 53.04 -8.52
N ALA A 110 2.41 51.71 -8.52
CA ALA A 110 1.33 50.82 -8.84
C ALA A 110 1.09 49.86 -7.66
N THR A 111 -0.17 49.59 -7.34
CA THR A 111 -0.55 48.64 -6.28
C THR A 111 -1.20 47.43 -6.92
N SER A 112 -0.85 46.22 -6.48
CA SER A 112 -1.44 44.97 -6.96
C SER A 112 -2.86 44.78 -6.47
N ASN A 113 -3.58 43.88 -7.13
CA ASN A 113 -4.76 43.27 -6.56
C ASN A 113 -4.38 42.47 -5.29
N ALA A 114 -5.36 42.24 -4.43
CA ALA A 114 -5.20 41.39 -3.26
C ALA A 114 -5.11 39.90 -3.67
N ALA A 115 -4.13 39.18 -3.15
CA ALA A 115 -4.01 37.73 -3.22
C ALA A 115 -4.33 37.11 -1.85
N SER A 116 -5.28 36.21 -1.80
CA SER A 116 -5.68 35.56 -0.54
C SER A 116 -4.81 34.36 -0.22
N LEU A 117 -4.57 34.14 1.07
CA LEU A 117 -3.98 32.92 1.61
C LEU A 117 -5.08 32.03 2.19
N THR A 118 -5.19 30.81 1.69
CA THR A 118 -6.00 29.76 2.32
C THR A 118 -5.05 28.78 3.01
N VAL A 119 -5.22 28.59 4.31
CA VAL A 119 -4.46 27.58 5.06
C VAL A 119 -5.40 26.42 5.36
N THR A 120 -5.05 25.26 4.85
CA THR A 120 -5.76 24.01 5.17
C THR A 120 -5.15 23.39 6.43
N ALA A 121 -5.94 22.64 7.19
CA ALA A 121 -5.39 21.77 8.22
C ALA A 121 -4.32 20.88 7.59
N ALA A 122 -3.29 20.52 8.37
CA ALA A 122 -2.44 19.41 7.96
C ALA A 122 -3.35 18.23 7.63
N ALA A 123 -3.05 17.52 6.54
CA ALA A 123 -3.73 16.26 6.29
C ALA A 123 -3.63 15.44 7.57
N ALA A 124 -4.75 14.87 8.02
CA ALA A 124 -4.69 13.96 9.17
C ALA A 124 -3.65 12.91 8.86
N ALA A 125 -2.66 12.75 9.73
CA ALA A 125 -1.62 11.76 9.54
C ALA A 125 -2.32 10.41 9.33
N THR A 126 -1.85 9.64 8.37
CA THR A 126 -2.49 8.38 7.99
C THR A 126 -2.07 7.30 8.95
N ASP A 127 -2.99 6.81 9.77
CA ASP A 127 -2.79 5.55 10.47
C ASP A 127 -2.77 4.39 9.47
N VAL A 128 -1.88 3.43 9.69
CA VAL A 128 -1.84 2.17 8.97
C VAL A 128 -2.21 1.08 9.96
N VAL A 129 -3.49 0.77 10.03
CA VAL A 129 -4.07 -0.11 11.06
C VAL A 129 -4.35 -1.53 10.58
N THR A 130 -4.09 -1.82 9.31
CA THR A 130 -4.35 -3.12 8.69
C THR A 130 -3.46 -3.32 7.46
N TYR A 131 -3.36 -4.54 6.98
CA TYR A 131 -2.67 -4.88 5.74
C TYR A 131 -3.17 -4.05 4.56
N LYS A 132 -2.23 -3.49 3.77
CA LYS A 132 -2.55 -2.70 2.55
C LYS A 132 -3.50 -1.52 2.81
N TYR A 133 -3.42 -0.89 3.98
CA TYR A 133 -4.09 0.35 4.42
C TYR A 133 -5.58 0.26 4.73
N ASP A 134 -6.34 -0.60 4.05
CA ASP A 134 -7.80 -0.67 4.21
C ASP A 134 -8.34 -2.09 4.06
N VAL A 135 -9.61 -2.27 4.41
CA VAL A 135 -10.28 -3.58 4.33
C VAL A 135 -10.54 -4.06 2.90
N MET A 136 -10.50 -3.18 1.91
CA MET A 136 -10.60 -3.53 0.48
C MET A 136 -9.27 -3.98 -0.10
N ARG A 137 -8.16 -3.79 0.65
CA ARG A 137 -6.78 -4.12 0.26
C ARG A 137 -6.27 -3.30 -0.92
N THR A 138 -6.68 -2.03 -1.00
CA THR A 138 -6.34 -1.17 -2.14
C THR A 138 -4.84 -0.84 -2.23
N GLY A 139 -4.11 -0.90 -1.14
CA GLY A 139 -2.67 -0.64 -1.13
C GLY A 139 -2.29 0.81 -1.37
N GLN A 140 -3.19 1.77 -1.06
CA GLN A 140 -2.97 3.19 -1.30
C GLN A 140 -3.07 4.03 -0.03
N ASN A 141 -2.09 4.91 0.17
CA ASN A 141 -2.16 6.03 1.09
C ASN A 141 -2.41 7.32 0.30
N LEU A 142 -3.61 7.88 0.39
CA LEU A 142 -4.02 9.08 -0.35
C LEU A 142 -3.81 10.39 0.43
N THR A 143 -3.24 10.32 1.62
CA THR A 143 -3.01 11.49 2.50
C THR A 143 -1.53 11.84 2.64
N GLU A 144 -0.66 11.20 1.87
CA GLU A 144 0.77 11.49 1.86
C GLU A 144 1.06 12.82 1.15
N THR A 145 1.50 13.81 1.91
CA THR A 145 1.76 15.17 1.41
C THR A 145 3.24 15.53 1.40
N THR A 146 4.08 14.76 2.07
CA THR A 146 5.51 15.03 2.26
C THR A 146 6.35 14.44 1.14
N LEU A 147 6.10 13.15 0.79
CA LEU A 147 6.83 12.47 -0.27
C LEU A 147 6.18 12.73 -1.63
N THR A 148 6.96 13.26 -2.56
CA THR A 148 6.52 13.60 -3.90
C THR A 148 7.51 13.09 -4.95
N PRO A 149 7.10 12.89 -6.23
CA PRO A 149 8.03 12.51 -7.27
C PRO A 149 9.21 13.47 -7.47
N SER A 150 9.10 14.72 -7.01
CA SER A 150 10.16 15.73 -7.14
C SER A 150 11.19 15.69 -6.01
N ASN A 151 10.87 15.13 -4.85
CA ASN A 151 11.78 15.09 -3.70
C ASN A 151 12.23 13.68 -3.31
N VAL A 152 11.68 12.63 -3.93
CA VAL A 152 12.13 11.24 -3.76
C VAL A 152 13.23 10.95 -4.79
N SER A 153 14.48 11.17 -4.38
CA SER A 153 15.67 10.91 -5.18
C SER A 153 16.84 10.53 -4.28
N SER A 154 17.88 9.90 -4.79
CA SER A 154 19.07 9.53 -4.00
C SER A 154 19.81 10.72 -3.36
N ALA A 155 19.54 11.95 -3.79
CA ALA A 155 20.11 13.15 -3.20
C ALA A 155 19.32 13.67 -1.98
N SER A 156 18.01 13.45 -1.96
CA SER A 156 17.08 14.07 -0.99
C SER A 156 16.30 13.06 -0.14
N PHE A 157 16.34 11.78 -0.49
CA PHE A 157 15.65 10.70 0.18
C PHE A 157 16.61 9.54 0.45
N GLY A 158 16.42 8.82 1.55
CA GLY A 158 17.27 7.68 1.88
C GLY A 158 16.97 7.07 3.24
N LEU A 159 17.82 6.12 3.65
CA LEU A 159 17.72 5.41 4.92
C LEU A 159 17.98 6.37 6.09
N LEU A 160 17.00 6.50 6.97
CA LEU A 160 17.11 7.28 8.20
C LEU A 160 17.63 6.41 9.36
N ARG A 161 17.08 5.20 9.51
CA ARG A 161 17.42 4.28 10.60
C ARG A 161 16.96 2.85 10.37
N ASN A 162 17.47 1.92 11.19
CA ASN A 162 17.01 0.55 11.28
C ASN A 162 16.49 0.27 12.69
N LEU A 163 15.22 -0.13 12.80
CA LEU A 163 14.59 -0.59 14.04
C LEU A 163 14.93 -2.07 14.23
N LYS A 164 15.82 -2.39 15.17
CA LYS A 164 16.30 -3.77 15.40
C LYS A 164 15.27 -4.58 16.18
N VAL A 165 15.06 -5.82 15.77
CA VAL A 165 14.17 -6.80 16.41
C VAL A 165 14.86 -8.15 16.51
N ASP A 166 14.24 -9.09 17.22
CA ASP A 166 14.82 -10.39 17.60
C ASP A 166 14.50 -11.56 16.67
N GLY A 167 13.69 -11.36 15.64
CA GLY A 167 13.28 -12.44 14.71
C GLY A 167 12.99 -11.93 13.33
N LEU A 168 12.58 -12.84 12.45
CA LEU A 168 12.06 -12.47 11.12
C LEU A 168 10.84 -11.58 11.27
N VAL A 169 10.67 -10.63 10.34
CA VAL A 169 9.50 -9.79 10.25
C VAL A 169 8.76 -10.14 8.96
N ASP A 170 7.83 -11.09 9.04
CA ASP A 170 6.94 -11.47 7.93
C ASP A 170 5.69 -10.57 7.90
N ALA A 171 5.19 -10.20 9.07
CA ALA A 171 4.06 -9.29 9.22
C ALA A 171 4.36 -7.88 8.69
N GLN A 172 3.42 -7.28 7.96
CA GLN A 172 3.53 -5.87 7.59
C GLN A 172 3.55 -5.00 8.86
N PRO A 173 4.53 -4.08 9.04
CA PRO A 173 4.50 -3.13 10.14
C PRO A 173 3.23 -2.27 10.12
N LEU A 174 2.69 -1.93 11.30
CA LEU A 174 1.57 -1.02 11.44
C LEU A 174 2.05 0.33 11.99
N TYR A 175 1.24 1.38 11.79
CA TYR A 175 1.62 2.73 12.17
C TYR A 175 0.43 3.48 12.77
N LEU A 176 0.66 4.14 13.91
CA LEU A 176 -0.28 5.08 14.51
C LEU A 176 0.39 6.43 14.68
N SER A 177 -0.27 7.46 14.19
CA SER A 177 0.14 8.85 14.39
C SER A 177 -0.32 9.39 15.75
N ALA A 178 0.46 10.30 16.32
CA ALA A 178 0.11 11.08 17.50
C ALA A 178 -0.44 10.23 18.68
N LEU A 179 0.11 9.05 18.90
CA LEU A 179 -0.26 8.18 20.02
C LEU A 179 0.40 8.69 21.31
N THR A 180 -0.38 8.85 22.38
CA THR A 180 0.17 9.22 23.68
C THR A 180 0.71 8.00 24.41
N VAL A 181 2.05 7.92 24.55
CA VAL A 181 2.74 6.87 25.30
C VAL A 181 3.52 7.52 26.45
N SER A 182 3.32 7.03 27.67
CA SER A 182 4.00 7.57 28.87
C SER A 182 3.90 9.09 29.03
N GLY A 183 2.78 9.69 28.56
CA GLY A 183 2.48 11.12 28.68
C GLY A 183 3.09 12.01 27.58
N ALA A 184 3.76 11.45 26.59
CA ALA A 184 4.26 12.15 25.40
C ALA A 184 3.56 11.66 24.14
N SER A 185 3.41 12.53 23.14
CA SER A 185 2.86 12.16 21.84
C SER A 185 3.97 11.61 20.95
N HIS A 186 3.74 10.48 20.32
CA HIS A 186 4.66 9.77 19.42
C HIS A 186 3.94 9.33 18.16
N ASP A 187 4.66 9.31 17.07
CA ASP A 187 4.31 8.54 15.89
C ASP A 187 4.91 7.13 16.06
N VAL A 188 4.08 6.09 16.06
CA VAL A 188 4.48 4.78 16.53
C VAL A 188 4.44 3.73 15.43
N VAL A 189 5.55 3.02 15.25
CA VAL A 189 5.65 1.82 14.40
C VAL A 189 5.52 0.58 15.27
N PHE A 190 4.56 -0.28 14.96
CA PHE A 190 4.38 -1.59 15.60
C PHE A 190 4.99 -2.67 14.71
N VAL A 191 5.77 -3.55 15.31
CA VAL A 191 6.46 -4.64 14.61
C VAL A 191 6.24 -5.93 15.40
N ALA A 192 5.74 -6.96 14.72
CA ALA A 192 5.64 -8.32 15.25
C ALA A 192 6.66 -9.23 14.57
N THR A 193 7.15 -10.24 15.27
CA THR A 193 8.22 -11.12 14.78
C THR A 193 7.85 -12.59 14.89
N GLU A 194 8.53 -13.42 14.12
CA GLU A 194 8.43 -14.89 14.23
C GLU A 194 9.00 -15.42 15.56
N HIS A 195 9.65 -14.56 16.38
CA HIS A 195 10.04 -14.86 17.77
C HIS A 195 8.93 -14.53 18.79
N ASP A 196 7.67 -14.41 18.35
CA ASP A 196 6.51 -14.03 19.18
C ASP A 196 6.75 -12.77 20.03
N SER A 197 7.54 -11.81 19.49
CA SER A 197 7.75 -10.50 20.10
C SER A 197 6.96 -9.43 19.39
N VAL A 198 6.39 -8.50 20.15
CA VAL A 198 5.74 -7.30 19.63
C VAL A 198 6.48 -6.08 20.17
N TYR A 199 6.81 -5.17 19.26
CA TYR A 199 7.53 -3.94 19.54
C TYR A 199 6.68 -2.73 19.18
N ALA A 200 6.83 -1.66 19.94
CA ALA A 200 6.45 -0.31 19.55
C ALA A 200 7.69 0.57 19.53
N PHE A 201 7.94 1.24 18.41
CA PHE A 201 9.03 2.18 18.23
C PHE A 201 8.49 3.56 17.92
N ASP A 202 9.12 4.58 18.46
CA ASP A 202 8.95 5.96 17.98
C ASP A 202 9.50 6.07 16.55
N ALA A 203 8.66 6.45 15.61
CA ALA A 203 9.00 6.48 14.19
C ALA A 203 10.04 7.57 13.85
N ASP A 204 10.09 8.65 14.64
CA ASP A 204 10.97 9.79 14.39
C ASP A 204 12.36 9.61 14.96
N THR A 205 12.47 8.97 16.12
CA THR A 205 13.74 8.78 16.82
C THR A 205 14.30 7.37 16.69
N GLY A 206 13.44 6.37 16.46
CA GLY A 206 13.75 4.96 16.50
C GLY A 206 13.85 4.40 17.92
N ALA A 207 13.47 5.17 18.94
CA ALA A 207 13.47 4.70 20.32
C ALA A 207 12.41 3.60 20.52
N GLN A 208 12.79 2.51 21.16
CA GLN A 208 11.83 1.49 21.59
C GLN A 208 11.00 2.05 22.74
N LEU A 209 9.69 2.18 22.54
CA LEU A 209 8.72 2.63 23.55
C LEU A 209 8.36 1.49 24.49
N TRP A 210 8.05 0.32 23.92
CA TRP A 210 7.83 -0.91 24.68
C TRP A 210 8.12 -2.15 23.82
N ARG A 211 8.27 -3.29 24.49
CA ARG A 211 8.35 -4.62 23.89
C ARG A 211 7.68 -5.61 24.81
N VAL A 212 6.97 -6.58 24.24
CA VAL A 212 6.41 -7.73 24.96
C VAL A 212 6.72 -9.02 24.21
N SER A 213 6.79 -10.12 24.95
CA SER A 213 6.83 -11.48 24.39
C SER A 213 5.47 -12.12 24.63
N LEU A 214 4.97 -12.83 23.62
CA LEU A 214 3.71 -13.57 23.66
C LEU A 214 3.91 -15.04 24.06
N ILE A 215 5.16 -15.46 24.25
CA ILE A 215 5.52 -16.81 24.66
C ILE A 215 5.04 -17.05 26.10
N GLY A 216 4.19 -18.05 26.27
CA GLY A 216 3.70 -18.46 27.59
C GLY A 216 4.78 -19.08 28.48
N ALA A 217 4.50 -19.20 29.78
CA ALA A 217 5.45 -19.80 30.71
C ALA A 217 5.71 -21.28 30.37
N GLY A 218 6.98 -21.61 30.07
CA GLY A 218 7.41 -22.96 29.68
C GLY A 218 7.16 -23.30 28.21
N GLU A 219 6.84 -22.30 27.37
CA GLU A 219 6.68 -22.41 25.93
C GLU A 219 7.90 -21.82 25.20
N SER A 220 7.93 -22.01 23.89
CA SER A 220 8.78 -21.36 22.92
C SER A 220 7.94 -20.95 21.71
N SER A 221 8.45 -20.12 20.80
CA SER A 221 7.92 -20.03 19.45
C SER A 221 7.87 -21.41 18.81
N SER A 222 6.96 -21.62 17.86
CA SER A 222 6.85 -22.91 17.15
C SER A 222 8.13 -23.22 16.39
N ASP A 223 8.45 -24.49 16.20
CA ASP A 223 9.45 -24.89 15.22
C ASP A 223 8.93 -24.68 13.79
N ASP A 224 9.81 -24.84 12.80
CA ASP A 224 9.49 -24.63 11.37
C ASP A 224 8.76 -25.83 10.71
N HIS A 225 8.30 -26.78 11.50
CA HIS A 225 7.65 -28.03 11.08
C HIS A 225 8.45 -28.83 10.03
N GLY A 226 9.76 -28.60 9.89
CA GLY A 226 10.62 -29.17 8.85
C GLY A 226 10.32 -28.65 7.44
N CYS A 227 9.51 -27.60 7.32
CA CYS A 227 9.08 -27.01 6.06
C CYS A 227 10.10 -26.08 5.43
N MET A 228 10.94 -25.44 6.22
CA MET A 228 11.90 -24.40 5.81
C MET A 228 11.24 -23.21 5.03
N GLN A 229 9.93 -23.06 5.12
CA GLN A 229 9.24 -21.91 4.52
C GLN A 229 9.39 -20.64 5.35
N ILE A 230 9.33 -20.79 6.69
CA ILE A 230 9.64 -19.79 7.70
C ILE A 230 10.58 -20.46 8.68
N THR A 231 11.79 -19.94 8.86
CA THR A 231 12.85 -20.62 9.64
C THR A 231 13.74 -19.59 10.33
N PRO A 232 14.25 -19.85 11.54
CA PRO A 232 14.25 -21.15 12.24
C PRO A 232 13.02 -21.44 13.10
N GLU A 233 12.09 -20.51 13.21
CA GLU A 233 10.93 -20.58 14.11
C GLU A 233 9.72 -19.90 13.47
N ILE A 234 8.52 -20.22 13.94
CA ILE A 234 7.26 -19.63 13.54
C ILE A 234 6.59 -19.04 14.77
N GLY A 235 6.18 -17.78 14.68
CA GLY A 235 5.52 -17.06 15.76
C GLY A 235 4.37 -16.20 15.23
N VAL A 236 4.55 -14.87 15.09
CA VAL A 236 3.57 -13.96 14.49
C VAL A 236 3.91 -13.75 13.02
N THR A 237 3.31 -14.54 12.16
CA THR A 237 3.52 -14.51 10.72
C THR A 237 2.58 -13.53 10.02
N SER A 238 1.31 -13.53 10.40
CA SER A 238 0.29 -12.70 9.77
C SER A 238 0.37 -11.24 10.19
N THR A 239 -0.02 -10.34 9.29
CA THR A 239 -0.14 -8.93 9.63
C THR A 239 -1.27 -8.70 10.62
N PRO A 240 -0.99 -8.05 11.77
CA PRO A 240 -1.98 -7.68 12.77
C PRO A 240 -3.02 -6.67 12.27
N VAL A 241 -4.02 -6.38 13.11
CA VAL A 241 -4.92 -5.24 12.92
C VAL A 241 -4.97 -4.39 14.20
N ILE A 242 -5.17 -3.08 14.04
CA ILE A 242 -5.39 -2.17 15.17
C ILE A 242 -6.79 -1.59 15.06
N ASP A 243 -7.52 -1.59 16.19
CA ASP A 243 -8.69 -0.74 16.39
C ASP A 243 -8.38 0.33 17.44
N ARG A 244 -8.29 1.59 17.00
CA ARG A 244 -8.07 2.73 17.90
C ARG A 244 -9.20 2.94 18.90
N SER A 245 -10.40 2.44 18.61
CA SER A 245 -11.59 2.62 19.45
C SER A 245 -11.77 1.48 20.47
N ALA A 246 -11.09 0.36 20.30
CA ALA A 246 -11.18 -0.78 21.20
C ALA A 246 -10.27 -0.60 22.43
N GLY A 247 -10.76 -0.99 23.61
CA GLY A 247 -10.03 -0.88 24.86
C GLY A 247 -9.87 0.57 25.34
N PRO A 248 -8.97 0.81 26.32
CA PRO A 248 -8.80 2.14 26.91
C PRO A 248 -7.99 3.11 26.04
N HIS A 249 -7.09 2.61 25.19
CA HIS A 249 -6.16 3.45 24.43
C HIS A 249 -6.01 3.02 22.95
N GLY A 250 -6.83 2.07 22.49
CA GLY A 250 -6.68 1.33 21.24
C GLY A 250 -6.09 -0.06 21.49
N THR A 251 -6.40 -0.99 20.60
CA THR A 251 -6.00 -2.39 20.73
C THR A 251 -5.36 -2.89 19.44
N ILE A 252 -4.21 -3.55 19.56
CA ILE A 252 -3.63 -4.34 18.47
C ILE A 252 -3.99 -5.81 18.67
N PHE A 253 -4.56 -6.42 17.63
CA PHE A 253 -4.93 -7.83 17.59
C PHE A 253 -3.98 -8.60 16.68
N LEU A 254 -3.49 -9.74 17.12
CA LEU A 254 -2.54 -10.57 16.38
C LEU A 254 -2.65 -12.04 16.81
N VAL A 255 -2.29 -12.97 15.92
CA VAL A 255 -2.21 -14.38 16.24
C VAL A 255 -0.74 -14.79 16.41
N ALA A 256 -0.46 -15.49 17.49
CA ALA A 256 0.85 -16.04 17.81
C ALA A 256 0.81 -17.57 17.78
N MET A 257 1.87 -18.21 17.29
CA MET A 257 2.02 -19.65 17.28
C MET A 257 3.13 -20.09 18.21
N THR A 258 2.79 -20.77 19.30
CA THR A 258 3.74 -21.25 20.29
C THR A 258 3.69 -22.76 20.42
N ARG A 259 4.72 -23.33 21.07
CA ARG A 259 4.85 -24.76 21.37
C ARG A 259 5.26 -24.96 22.83
N ASP A 260 4.56 -25.86 23.53
CA ASP A 260 4.90 -26.21 24.91
C ASP A 260 6.01 -27.27 25.02
N ALA A 261 6.49 -27.53 26.24
CA ALA A 261 7.53 -28.52 26.51
C ALA A 261 7.10 -29.98 26.20
N SER A 262 5.81 -30.23 26.04
CA SER A 262 5.24 -31.53 25.63
C SER A 262 5.04 -31.63 24.13
N ALA A 263 5.50 -30.64 23.38
CA ALA A 263 5.34 -30.49 21.94
C ALA A 263 3.88 -30.31 21.47
N ASN A 264 3.00 -29.77 22.32
CA ASN A 264 1.69 -29.32 21.86
C ASN A 264 1.81 -27.92 21.27
N TYR A 265 1.17 -27.70 20.14
CA TYR A 265 1.12 -26.40 19.48
C TYR A 265 -0.10 -25.61 19.93
N HIS A 266 0.04 -24.28 19.93
CA HIS A 266 -0.98 -23.34 20.31
C HIS A 266 -1.10 -22.25 19.25
N GLN A 267 -2.31 -21.92 18.86
CA GLN A 267 -2.66 -20.75 18.05
C GLN A 267 -3.50 -19.83 18.92
N ARG A 268 -2.98 -18.64 19.27
CA ARG A 268 -3.67 -17.73 20.20
C ARG A 268 -3.85 -16.37 19.58
N LEU A 269 -5.07 -15.86 19.67
CA LEU A 269 -5.37 -14.46 19.36
C LEU A 269 -5.12 -13.61 20.60
N HIS A 270 -4.20 -12.67 20.47
CA HIS A 270 -3.83 -11.69 21.49
C HIS A 270 -4.49 -10.35 21.22
N ALA A 271 -4.85 -9.63 22.29
CA ALA A 271 -5.38 -8.27 22.27
C ALA A 271 -4.53 -7.42 23.21
N LEU A 272 -3.66 -6.57 22.66
CA LEU A 272 -2.72 -5.77 23.44
C LEU A 272 -3.09 -4.29 23.40
N ASP A 273 -2.97 -3.60 24.54
CA ASP A 273 -3.04 -2.15 24.61
C ASP A 273 -1.90 -1.51 23.81
N VAL A 274 -2.21 -0.66 22.84
CA VAL A 274 -1.22 -0.06 21.92
C VAL A 274 -0.21 0.84 22.61
N THR A 275 -0.50 1.35 23.82
CA THR A 275 0.38 2.27 24.56
C THR A 275 1.38 1.56 25.47
N THR A 276 1.09 0.32 25.86
CA THR A 276 1.87 -0.41 26.85
C THR A 276 2.31 -1.81 26.43
N GLY A 277 1.66 -2.38 25.41
CA GLY A 277 1.80 -3.79 25.04
C GLY A 277 1.16 -4.76 26.03
N ALA A 278 0.44 -4.29 27.03
CA ALA A 278 -0.17 -5.16 28.03
C ALA A 278 -1.37 -5.92 27.45
N GLU A 279 -1.51 -7.20 27.83
CA GLU A 279 -2.68 -8.01 27.48
C GLU A 279 -3.95 -7.40 28.09
N LEU A 280 -4.99 -7.30 27.28
CA LEU A 280 -6.32 -6.87 27.72
C LEU A 280 -7.11 -8.02 28.36
N ALA A 281 -8.16 -7.69 29.10
CA ALA A 281 -8.99 -8.68 29.77
C ALA A 281 -9.63 -9.66 28.78
N GLY A 282 -9.46 -10.96 29.01
CA GLY A 282 -9.92 -12.04 28.12
C GLY A 282 -8.92 -12.47 27.05
N SER A 283 -7.76 -11.81 26.96
CA SER A 283 -6.66 -12.18 26.09
C SER A 283 -5.57 -12.93 26.91
N PRO A 284 -4.82 -13.88 26.29
CA PRO A 284 -5.05 -14.40 24.94
C PRO A 284 -6.22 -15.37 24.85
N LEU A 285 -6.82 -15.47 23.65
CA LEU A 285 -7.85 -16.46 23.34
C LEU A 285 -7.24 -17.63 22.55
N GLU A 286 -7.29 -18.84 23.11
CA GLU A 286 -6.92 -20.05 22.40
C GLU A 286 -7.90 -20.30 21.24
N LEU A 287 -7.40 -20.40 20.00
CA LEU A 287 -8.22 -20.62 18.81
C LEU A 287 -8.56 -22.11 18.70
N LYS A 288 -9.80 -22.45 18.99
CA LYS A 288 -10.35 -23.81 18.91
C LYS A 288 -11.65 -23.77 18.13
N ALA A 289 -11.77 -24.67 17.18
CA ALA A 289 -12.95 -24.74 16.32
C ALA A 289 -13.27 -26.17 15.93
N THR A 290 -14.56 -26.42 15.64
CA THR A 290 -15.04 -27.65 14.99
C THR A 290 -16.05 -27.24 13.92
N TYR A 291 -15.90 -27.79 12.73
CA TYR A 291 -16.83 -27.59 11.61
C TYR A 291 -17.19 -28.95 11.02
N GLY A 292 -18.49 -29.28 10.98
CA GLY A 292 -18.92 -30.63 10.66
C GLY A 292 -18.33 -31.66 11.62
N SER A 293 -17.60 -32.65 11.09
CA SER A 293 -16.88 -33.65 11.89
C SER A 293 -15.41 -33.34 12.09
N THR A 294 -14.88 -32.22 11.55
CA THR A 294 -13.46 -31.86 11.58
C THR A 294 -13.20 -30.88 12.69
N SER A 295 -12.18 -31.15 13.51
CA SER A 295 -11.69 -30.23 14.52
C SER A 295 -10.39 -29.57 14.04
N PHE A 296 -10.22 -28.29 14.37
CA PHE A 296 -9.00 -27.55 14.10
C PHE A 296 -7.86 -28.09 14.96
N ASP A 297 -6.74 -28.41 14.33
CA ASP A 297 -5.51 -28.83 14.98
C ASP A 297 -4.48 -27.69 14.85
N PRO A 298 -4.08 -27.00 15.95
CA PRO A 298 -3.13 -25.91 15.91
C PRO A 298 -1.77 -26.27 15.27
N GLY A 299 -1.33 -27.53 15.38
CA GLY A 299 -0.08 -27.99 14.80
C GLY A 299 -0.13 -28.28 13.29
N GLN A 300 -1.32 -28.39 12.72
CA GLN A 300 -1.53 -28.63 11.27
C GLN A 300 -1.49 -27.34 10.46
N TYR A 301 -1.78 -26.19 11.07
CA TYR A 301 -2.09 -24.95 10.37
C TYR A 301 -1.19 -23.80 10.75
N ALA A 302 -0.87 -22.94 9.77
CA ALA A 302 -0.25 -21.64 9.94
C ALA A 302 -1.28 -20.52 9.69
N GLU A 303 -1.31 -19.52 10.51
CA GLU A 303 -2.04 -18.28 10.27
C GLU A 303 -1.13 -17.35 9.46
N ARG A 304 -1.19 -17.45 8.11
CA ARG A 304 -0.31 -16.67 7.22
C ARG A 304 -1.03 -15.48 6.60
N ALA A 305 -2.30 -15.61 6.28
CA ALA A 305 -3.09 -14.54 5.70
C ALA A 305 -3.33 -13.44 6.75
N ALA A 306 -3.08 -12.18 6.38
CA ALA A 306 -3.26 -11.04 7.27
C ALA A 306 -4.64 -11.03 7.92
N LEU A 307 -4.72 -10.66 9.19
CA LEU A 307 -5.99 -10.48 9.90
C LEU A 307 -6.88 -9.46 9.19
N LEU A 308 -8.17 -9.69 9.25
CA LEU A 308 -9.18 -8.73 8.80
C LEU A 308 -10.07 -8.36 9.99
N LEU A 309 -10.23 -7.07 10.22
CA LEU A 309 -11.25 -6.53 11.12
C LEU A 309 -12.36 -5.88 10.28
N ALA A 310 -13.56 -6.43 10.35
CA ALA A 310 -14.74 -5.88 9.68
C ALA A 310 -15.98 -6.08 10.54
N ASN A 311 -16.79 -5.02 10.69
CA ASN A 311 -18.04 -5.04 11.48
C ASN A 311 -17.85 -5.65 12.88
N ASN A 312 -16.83 -5.20 13.61
CA ASN A 312 -16.48 -5.63 14.97
C ASN A 312 -16.21 -7.15 15.08
N THR A 313 -15.76 -7.74 13.99
CA THR A 313 -15.36 -9.15 13.93
C THR A 313 -13.97 -9.26 13.34
N LEU A 314 -13.09 -9.91 14.06
CA LEU A 314 -11.76 -10.31 13.62
C LEU A 314 -11.88 -11.63 12.84
N TYR A 315 -11.30 -11.68 11.67
CA TYR A 315 -11.24 -12.90 10.85
C TYR A 315 -9.78 -13.35 10.76
N ALA A 316 -9.51 -14.55 11.25
CA ALA A 316 -8.26 -15.28 11.08
C ALA A 316 -8.46 -16.40 10.05
N SER A 317 -7.53 -16.53 9.10
CA SER A 317 -7.60 -17.50 8.01
C SER A 317 -6.34 -18.35 7.96
N PHE A 318 -6.49 -19.65 7.75
CA PHE A 318 -5.42 -20.60 7.95
C PHE A 318 -5.06 -21.38 6.69
N THR A 319 -3.77 -21.66 6.54
CA THR A 319 -3.17 -22.56 5.55
C THR A 319 -2.54 -23.76 6.24
N SER A 320 -2.17 -24.80 5.48
CA SER A 320 -1.38 -25.91 6.00
C SER A 320 0.10 -25.56 6.15
N HIS A 321 0.82 -26.36 6.93
CA HIS A 321 2.27 -26.41 6.86
C HIS A 321 2.70 -27.39 5.76
N CYS A 322 3.44 -26.90 4.74
CA CYS A 322 4.05 -27.71 3.66
C CYS A 322 3.09 -28.66 2.94
N ASP A 323 1.84 -28.28 2.79
CA ASP A 323 0.81 -29.13 2.18
C ASP A 323 0.74 -30.55 2.75
N ALA A 324 1.16 -30.71 4.01
CA ALA A 324 1.04 -31.97 4.73
C ALA A 324 -0.42 -32.18 5.12
N GLY A 325 -1.07 -33.14 4.45
CA GLY A 325 -2.51 -33.31 4.56
C GLY A 325 -2.98 -34.56 5.30
N PRO A 326 -4.31 -34.72 5.45
CA PRO A 326 -5.37 -33.86 4.93
C PRO A 326 -5.51 -32.55 5.72
N TYR A 327 -5.77 -31.43 5.00
CA TYR A 327 -5.99 -30.11 5.59
C TYR A 327 -7.19 -29.41 4.93
N GLY A 328 -7.56 -28.24 5.45
CA GLY A 328 -8.66 -27.42 4.91
C GLY A 328 -8.44 -25.94 5.16
N GLY A 329 -9.18 -25.10 4.43
CA GLY A 329 -9.15 -23.66 4.58
C GLY A 329 -10.10 -23.19 5.69
N TRP A 330 -9.57 -22.92 6.87
CA TRP A 330 -10.33 -22.40 8.00
C TRP A 330 -10.44 -20.90 7.96
N VAL A 331 -11.65 -20.38 8.23
CA VAL A 331 -11.88 -18.97 8.55
C VAL A 331 -12.61 -18.92 9.90
N MET A 332 -12.00 -18.24 10.86
CA MET A 332 -12.53 -18.07 12.21
C MET A 332 -12.91 -16.62 12.45
N GLY A 333 -14.16 -16.38 12.83
CA GLY A 333 -14.67 -15.07 13.24
C GLY A 333 -14.65 -14.94 14.75
N VAL A 334 -13.98 -13.92 15.29
CA VAL A 334 -13.83 -13.65 16.72
C VAL A 334 -14.35 -12.24 17.02
N SER A 335 -15.11 -12.06 18.10
CA SER A 335 -15.49 -10.71 18.57
C SER A 335 -14.34 -10.02 19.27
N GLU A 336 -14.27 -8.70 19.12
CA GLU A 336 -13.25 -7.89 19.79
C GLU A 336 -13.50 -7.73 21.30
N SER A 337 -14.77 -7.57 21.72
CA SER A 337 -15.12 -7.32 23.12
C SER A 337 -16.50 -7.91 23.47
N PRO A 338 -16.56 -8.89 24.34
CA PRO A 338 -15.42 -9.67 24.86
C PRO A 338 -14.76 -10.46 23.74
N LEU A 339 -13.46 -10.74 23.88
CA LEU A 339 -12.72 -11.59 22.95
C LEU A 339 -13.28 -13.01 23.02
N ALA A 340 -13.98 -13.46 21.99
CA ALA A 340 -14.65 -14.78 21.97
C ALA A 340 -14.88 -15.27 20.55
N MET A 341 -14.72 -16.59 20.35
CA MET A 341 -15.13 -17.25 19.09
C MET A 341 -16.61 -16.99 18.82
N ARG A 342 -16.92 -16.54 17.61
CA ARG A 342 -18.29 -16.28 17.16
C ARG A 342 -18.78 -17.22 16.09
N SER A 343 -17.91 -17.49 15.13
CA SER A 343 -18.30 -18.23 13.94
C SER A 343 -17.07 -18.90 13.32
N VAL A 344 -17.31 -19.95 12.57
CA VAL A 344 -16.26 -20.68 11.87
C VAL A 344 -16.82 -21.28 10.57
N ILE A 345 -15.98 -21.35 9.56
CA ILE A 345 -16.23 -22.14 8.35
C ILE A 345 -14.94 -22.85 7.94
N ASN A 346 -15.08 -24.04 7.37
CA ASN A 346 -13.99 -24.77 6.70
C ASN A 346 -14.40 -24.96 5.24
N LEU A 347 -13.56 -24.49 4.32
CA LEU A 347 -13.81 -24.52 2.87
C LEU A 347 -13.39 -25.85 2.22
N ALA A 348 -13.16 -26.88 3.03
CA ALA A 348 -12.65 -28.18 2.62
C ALA A 348 -13.28 -29.33 3.43
N ASN A 349 -14.58 -29.33 3.59
CA ASN A 349 -15.26 -30.30 4.49
C ASN A 349 -15.31 -31.74 3.94
N GLY A 350 -15.10 -31.95 2.65
CA GLY A 350 -15.06 -33.27 1.99
C GLY A 350 -13.65 -33.74 1.61
N ALA A 351 -12.60 -32.96 1.90
CA ALA A 351 -11.23 -33.32 1.56
C ALA A 351 -10.74 -34.53 2.36
N SER A 352 -10.11 -35.49 1.70
CA SER A 352 -9.66 -36.76 2.32
C SER A 352 -8.44 -37.38 1.67
N GLY A 353 -7.87 -36.79 0.63
CA GLY A 353 -6.74 -37.32 -0.15
C GLY A 353 -5.38 -36.80 0.29
N THR A 354 -4.34 -37.16 -0.45
CA THR A 354 -2.94 -36.72 -0.23
C THR A 354 -2.34 -35.98 -1.41
N GLY A 355 -3.04 -35.89 -2.57
CA GLY A 355 -2.62 -35.08 -3.72
C GLY A 355 -3.28 -33.71 -3.68
N PHE A 356 -2.69 -32.69 -4.29
CA PHE A 356 -3.20 -31.31 -4.28
C PHE A 356 -4.70 -31.21 -4.61
N ALA A 357 -5.16 -31.85 -5.68
CA ALA A 357 -6.58 -31.86 -6.05
C ALA A 357 -7.50 -32.70 -5.13
N SER A 358 -6.98 -33.35 -4.11
CA SER A 358 -7.76 -34.19 -3.16
C SER A 358 -7.69 -33.67 -1.73
N GLN A 359 -6.81 -32.72 -1.44
CA GLN A 359 -6.73 -32.05 -0.15
C GLN A 359 -7.69 -30.87 -0.10
N GLY A 360 -7.88 -30.29 1.05
CA GLY A 360 -8.68 -29.09 1.16
C GLY A 360 -7.97 -27.85 0.68
N PRO A 361 -8.69 -26.93 0.03
CA PRO A 361 -8.13 -25.63 -0.31
C PRO A 361 -7.68 -24.90 0.95
N SER A 362 -6.47 -24.39 0.95
CA SER A 362 -5.94 -23.57 2.04
C SER A 362 -6.06 -22.07 1.73
N ILE A 363 -5.85 -21.21 2.74
CA ILE A 363 -5.92 -19.75 2.58
C ILE A 363 -4.59 -19.16 3.03
N TRP A 364 -3.67 -18.95 2.09
CA TRP A 364 -2.37 -18.41 2.42
C TRP A 364 -2.05 -17.06 1.76
N MET A 365 -2.55 -16.80 0.57
CA MET A 365 -2.49 -15.54 -0.18
C MET A 365 -1.15 -14.80 -0.07
N SER A 366 -0.04 -15.53 0.13
CA SER A 366 1.32 -14.98 0.33
C SER A 366 1.41 -13.86 1.38
N GLY A 367 0.68 -13.99 2.48
CA GLY A 367 0.58 -12.96 3.52
C GLY A 367 -0.48 -11.88 3.24
N GLY A 368 -1.09 -11.88 2.06
CA GLY A 368 -2.28 -11.07 1.79
C GLY A 368 -3.46 -11.53 2.64
N GLY A 369 -4.30 -10.60 3.09
CA GLY A 369 -5.46 -10.92 3.91
C GLY A 369 -6.76 -10.95 3.12
N PRO A 370 -7.79 -11.61 3.66
CA PRO A 370 -9.15 -11.43 3.17
C PRO A 370 -9.51 -9.95 3.08
N ALA A 371 -10.33 -9.60 2.08
CA ALA A 371 -10.87 -8.26 1.93
C ALA A 371 -12.34 -8.21 2.38
N ALA A 372 -12.85 -7.03 2.70
CA ALA A 372 -14.27 -6.86 3.03
C ALA A 372 -14.90 -5.70 2.28
N ASP A 373 -16.19 -5.85 1.94
CA ASP A 373 -17.01 -4.75 1.43
C ASP A 373 -17.72 -3.98 2.56
N ALA A 374 -18.36 -2.87 2.22
CA ALA A 374 -19.11 -2.05 3.17
C ALA A 374 -20.31 -2.77 3.82
N SER A 375 -20.78 -3.86 3.24
CA SER A 375 -21.84 -4.70 3.80
C SER A 375 -21.30 -5.75 4.77
N GLY A 376 -19.97 -5.87 4.89
CA GLY A 376 -19.28 -6.84 5.75
C GLY A 376 -19.17 -8.24 5.15
N ASN A 377 -19.39 -8.39 3.85
CA ASN A 377 -19.02 -9.64 3.18
C ASN A 377 -17.50 -9.74 3.10
N VAL A 378 -16.99 -10.93 3.36
CA VAL A 378 -15.55 -11.23 3.34
C VAL A 378 -15.22 -11.95 2.02
N TYR A 379 -14.15 -11.53 1.38
CA TYR A 379 -13.68 -12.08 0.11
C TYR A 379 -12.26 -12.58 0.26
N LEU A 380 -11.97 -13.76 -0.29
CA LEU A 380 -10.66 -14.38 -0.24
C LEU A 380 -10.41 -15.27 -1.48
N LEU A 381 -9.14 -15.63 -1.67
CA LEU A 381 -8.72 -16.63 -2.65
C LEU A 381 -8.32 -17.89 -1.92
N THR A 382 -8.75 -19.03 -2.45
CA THR A 382 -8.31 -20.35 -1.98
C THR A 382 -7.24 -20.91 -2.91
N ALA A 383 -6.35 -21.70 -2.33
CA ALA A 383 -5.28 -22.40 -3.03
C ALA A 383 -5.81 -23.68 -3.70
N ASN A 384 -4.88 -24.47 -4.27
CA ASN A 384 -5.16 -25.80 -4.77
C ASN A 384 -5.98 -26.61 -3.78
N GLY A 385 -6.87 -27.43 -4.30
CA GLY A 385 -7.65 -28.27 -3.43
C GLY A 385 -8.81 -28.94 -4.15
N LYS A 386 -9.51 -29.75 -3.42
CA LYS A 386 -10.69 -30.41 -3.91
C LYS A 386 -11.78 -29.40 -4.26
N PHE A 387 -12.41 -29.64 -5.41
CA PHE A 387 -13.62 -28.95 -5.83
C PHE A 387 -14.73 -30.00 -6.06
N ASP A 388 -15.86 -29.82 -5.42
CA ASP A 388 -16.93 -30.81 -5.39
C ASP A 388 -17.85 -30.79 -6.61
N ALA A 389 -18.58 -31.89 -6.79
CA ALA A 389 -19.77 -31.88 -7.63
C ALA A 389 -20.79 -30.84 -7.11
N LEU A 390 -21.49 -30.20 -8.05
CA LEU A 390 -22.39 -29.08 -7.71
C LEU A 390 -23.81 -29.60 -7.36
N ASN A 391 -24.42 -28.97 -6.37
CA ASN A 391 -25.84 -29.10 -6.09
C ASN A 391 -26.67 -28.29 -7.13
N PRO A 392 -28.02 -28.40 -7.15
CA PRO A 392 -28.87 -27.66 -8.09
C PRO A 392 -28.76 -26.16 -7.99
N GLY A 393 -28.28 -25.59 -6.87
CA GLY A 393 -28.00 -24.16 -6.68
C GLY A 393 -26.67 -23.72 -7.25
N GLY A 394 -25.87 -24.67 -7.79
CA GLY A 394 -24.54 -24.39 -8.33
C GLY A 394 -23.46 -24.19 -7.28
N PHE A 395 -23.63 -24.74 -6.07
CA PHE A 395 -22.62 -24.73 -5.00
C PHE A 395 -22.06 -26.14 -4.78
N PRO A 396 -20.77 -26.29 -4.42
CA PRO A 396 -20.17 -27.55 -4.02
C PRO A 396 -20.98 -28.27 -2.93
N VAL A 397 -21.22 -29.58 -3.10
CA VAL A 397 -22.11 -30.36 -2.22
C VAL A 397 -21.57 -30.48 -0.79
N TYR A 398 -20.26 -30.65 -0.65
CA TYR A 398 -19.60 -30.72 0.66
C TYR A 398 -18.95 -29.41 1.09
N GLY A 399 -18.94 -28.39 0.22
CA GLY A 399 -18.36 -27.09 0.51
C GLY A 399 -16.85 -27.05 0.30
N ASP A 400 -16.33 -27.83 -0.64
CA ASP A 400 -14.92 -27.82 -1.04
C ASP A 400 -14.74 -26.85 -2.22
N TYR A 401 -13.97 -25.77 -2.00
CA TYR A 401 -13.78 -24.65 -2.93
C TYR A 401 -12.29 -24.53 -3.33
N GLY A 402 -11.73 -25.52 -4.01
CA GLY A 402 -10.38 -25.46 -4.58
C GLY A 402 -10.27 -24.31 -5.59
N ASN A 403 -9.13 -23.66 -5.65
CA ASN A 403 -8.79 -22.62 -6.62
C ASN A 403 -9.95 -21.65 -6.94
N SER A 404 -10.49 -21.00 -5.91
CA SER A 404 -11.70 -20.17 -6.03
C SER A 404 -11.54 -18.78 -5.44
N PHE A 405 -12.23 -17.81 -6.04
CA PHE A 405 -12.66 -16.59 -5.33
C PHE A 405 -13.88 -16.96 -4.49
N VAL A 406 -13.85 -16.67 -3.22
CA VAL A 406 -14.93 -17.01 -2.30
C VAL A 406 -15.48 -15.76 -1.63
N LYS A 407 -16.81 -15.59 -1.66
CA LYS A 407 -17.55 -14.57 -0.93
C LYS A 407 -18.23 -15.21 0.28
N ILE A 408 -17.84 -14.79 1.47
CA ILE A 408 -18.40 -15.26 2.74
C ILE A 408 -19.28 -14.16 3.32
N SER A 409 -20.51 -14.51 3.71
CA SER A 409 -21.39 -13.62 4.46
C SER A 409 -21.61 -14.15 5.88
N ALA A 410 -21.72 -13.22 6.86
CA ALA A 410 -22.11 -13.55 8.23
C ALA A 410 -23.62 -13.37 8.37
N SER A 411 -24.35 -14.44 8.67
CA SER A 411 -25.79 -14.39 8.91
C SER A 411 -26.16 -15.29 10.09
N GLY A 412 -26.91 -14.75 11.03
CA GLY A 412 -27.36 -15.50 12.22
C GLY A 412 -26.23 -16.04 13.11
N GLY A 413 -25.06 -15.41 13.08
CA GLY A 413 -23.86 -15.84 13.82
C GLY A 413 -23.09 -16.98 13.15
N MET A 414 -23.40 -17.31 11.89
CA MET A 414 -22.70 -18.31 11.09
C MET A 414 -22.04 -17.67 9.89
N LEU A 415 -20.90 -18.24 9.47
CA LEU A 415 -20.26 -17.92 8.19
C LEU A 415 -20.78 -18.86 7.12
N ASN A 416 -21.14 -18.32 5.96
CA ASN A 416 -21.64 -19.07 4.84
C ASN A 416 -21.03 -18.56 3.54
N VAL A 417 -20.65 -19.44 2.62
CA VAL A 417 -20.32 -19.03 1.25
C VAL A 417 -21.60 -18.58 0.57
N SER A 418 -21.68 -17.28 0.27
CA SER A 418 -22.85 -16.67 -0.37
C SER A 418 -22.74 -16.61 -1.88
N ASP A 419 -21.51 -16.57 -2.41
CA ASP A 419 -21.20 -16.67 -3.83
C ASP A 419 -19.74 -17.06 -4.02
N TYR A 420 -19.34 -17.46 -5.23
CA TYR A 420 -17.96 -17.81 -5.55
C TYR A 420 -17.73 -17.78 -7.07
N PHE A 421 -16.45 -17.80 -7.47
CA PHE A 421 -16.00 -18.13 -8.82
C PHE A 421 -14.88 -19.17 -8.72
N ALA A 422 -14.95 -20.23 -9.52
CA ALA A 422 -13.88 -21.19 -9.74
C ALA A 422 -13.62 -21.30 -11.26
N MET A 423 -12.35 -21.44 -11.64
CA MET A 423 -11.93 -21.51 -13.03
C MET A 423 -12.49 -22.78 -13.70
N ASP A 424 -12.70 -22.74 -15.01
CA ASP A 424 -13.25 -23.87 -15.78
C ASP A 424 -12.28 -25.05 -15.89
N ASP A 425 -11.00 -24.83 -15.67
CA ASP A 425 -9.90 -25.80 -15.60
C ASP A 425 -9.37 -26.07 -14.18
N GLU A 426 -10.11 -25.69 -13.16
CA GLU A 426 -9.77 -25.78 -11.73
C GLU A 426 -9.09 -27.09 -11.34
N LEU A 427 -9.63 -28.23 -11.83
CA LEU A 427 -9.06 -29.56 -11.53
C LEU A 427 -7.64 -29.70 -12.08
N SER A 428 -7.41 -29.27 -13.32
CA SER A 428 -6.09 -29.31 -13.94
C SER A 428 -5.09 -28.44 -13.20
N GLU A 429 -5.50 -27.25 -12.78
CA GLU A 429 -4.66 -26.34 -12.02
C GLU A 429 -4.33 -26.90 -10.64
N SER A 430 -5.31 -27.44 -9.93
CA SER A 430 -5.08 -28.11 -8.65
C SER A 430 -4.16 -29.34 -8.77
N GLU A 431 -4.24 -30.13 -9.84
CA GLU A 431 -3.33 -31.26 -10.09
C GLU A 431 -1.89 -30.84 -10.38
N ASN A 432 -1.69 -29.66 -10.97
CA ASN A 432 -0.38 -29.15 -11.39
C ASN A 432 0.24 -28.12 -10.43
N ASP A 433 -0.30 -27.97 -9.23
CA ASP A 433 0.17 -26.98 -8.24
C ASP A 433 0.11 -25.52 -8.75
N THR A 434 -0.95 -25.20 -9.49
CA THR A 434 -1.16 -23.87 -10.07
C THR A 434 -2.15 -23.08 -9.23
N ASP A 435 -1.72 -22.70 -8.00
CA ASP A 435 -2.58 -22.01 -7.02
C ASP A 435 -3.09 -20.64 -7.49
N LEU A 436 -4.39 -20.45 -7.53
CA LEU A 436 -5.01 -19.12 -7.53
C LEU A 436 -4.71 -18.38 -6.21
N GLY A 437 -4.80 -19.08 -5.08
CA GLY A 437 -4.56 -18.54 -3.75
C GLY A 437 -3.09 -18.23 -3.42
N SER A 438 -2.16 -18.33 -4.38
CA SER A 438 -0.81 -17.81 -4.24
C SER A 438 -0.79 -16.27 -4.22
N GLY A 439 -1.68 -15.62 -4.96
CA GLY A 439 -1.85 -14.17 -4.95
C GLY A 439 -2.86 -13.69 -3.91
N GLY A 440 -2.96 -12.38 -3.77
CA GLY A 440 -3.94 -11.72 -2.89
C GLY A 440 -5.11 -11.11 -3.66
N ILE A 441 -6.22 -10.94 -2.97
CA ILE A 441 -7.43 -10.29 -3.49
C ILE A 441 -7.41 -8.79 -3.23
N LEU A 442 -7.98 -8.01 -4.15
CA LEU A 442 -8.26 -6.58 -4.01
C LEU A 442 -9.69 -6.29 -4.45
N LEU A 443 -10.46 -5.58 -3.65
CA LEU A 443 -11.76 -5.06 -4.06
C LEU A 443 -11.56 -3.67 -4.67
N LEU A 444 -12.03 -3.50 -5.91
CA LEU A 444 -11.99 -2.19 -6.55
C LEU A 444 -13.06 -1.26 -5.94
N PRO A 445 -12.79 0.04 -5.81
CA PRO A 445 -13.84 1.02 -5.64
C PRO A 445 -14.89 0.89 -6.74
N ASP A 446 -16.12 1.33 -6.48
CA ASP A 446 -17.22 1.25 -7.44
C ASP A 446 -16.82 1.80 -8.81
N GLN A 447 -17.07 1.03 -9.85
CA GLN A 447 -16.76 1.36 -11.24
C GLN A 447 -18.04 1.58 -12.03
N THR A 448 -17.98 2.40 -13.08
CA THR A 448 -19.10 2.57 -13.99
C THR A 448 -18.76 1.95 -15.35
N ASP A 449 -19.57 1.01 -15.81
CA ASP A 449 -19.39 0.37 -17.11
C ASP A 449 -19.77 1.30 -18.28
N ALA A 450 -19.54 0.85 -19.52
CA ALA A 450 -19.85 1.62 -20.72
C ALA A 450 -21.36 1.93 -20.89
N GLY A 451 -22.22 1.15 -20.23
CA GLY A 451 -23.67 1.35 -20.20
C GLY A 451 -24.15 2.31 -19.11
N GLY A 452 -23.23 2.83 -18.26
CA GLY A 452 -23.56 3.70 -17.13
C GLY A 452 -23.98 2.96 -15.86
N THR A 453 -23.83 1.62 -15.80
CA THR A 453 -24.17 0.81 -14.63
C THR A 453 -22.99 0.74 -13.66
N ALA A 454 -23.29 0.89 -12.37
CA ALA A 454 -22.30 0.67 -11.32
C ALA A 454 -21.92 -0.83 -11.26
N ARG A 455 -20.62 -1.09 -11.10
CA ARG A 455 -20.04 -2.44 -10.97
C ARG A 455 -19.20 -2.52 -9.70
N HIS A 456 -19.40 -3.58 -8.95
CA HIS A 456 -18.66 -3.88 -7.74
C HIS A 456 -17.68 -5.02 -8.04
N LEU A 457 -16.43 -4.69 -8.33
CA LEU A 457 -15.47 -5.64 -8.87
C LEU A 457 -14.43 -6.05 -7.83
N ALA A 458 -13.95 -7.30 -7.94
CA ALA A 458 -12.76 -7.80 -7.27
C ALA A 458 -11.73 -8.22 -8.31
N VAL A 459 -10.44 -8.07 -8.00
CA VAL A 459 -9.33 -8.57 -8.82
C VAL A 459 -8.45 -9.51 -8.02
N GLY A 460 -7.95 -10.54 -8.70
CA GLY A 460 -7.00 -11.50 -8.17
C GLY A 460 -6.30 -12.23 -9.30
N ALA A 461 -5.21 -12.91 -8.96
CA ALA A 461 -4.37 -13.67 -9.87
C ALA A 461 -3.58 -14.71 -9.08
N GLY A 462 -3.16 -15.78 -9.75
CA GLY A 462 -2.44 -16.89 -9.16
C GLY A 462 -1.17 -17.29 -9.93
N LYS A 463 -0.76 -18.55 -9.73
CA LYS A 463 0.44 -19.12 -10.38
C LYS A 463 0.27 -19.29 -11.89
N ASP A 464 -0.96 -19.36 -12.39
CA ASP A 464 -1.31 -19.48 -13.81
C ASP A 464 -0.91 -18.23 -14.63
N GLY A 465 -0.76 -17.10 -13.98
CA GLY A 465 -0.41 -15.83 -14.62
C GLY A 465 -1.57 -15.13 -15.33
N ASN A 466 -2.79 -15.60 -15.13
CA ASN A 466 -4.01 -14.95 -15.59
C ASN A 466 -4.45 -13.89 -14.58
N LEU A 467 -5.12 -12.84 -15.07
CA LEU A 467 -5.71 -11.81 -14.23
C LEU A 467 -7.23 -11.91 -14.32
N TYR A 468 -7.86 -12.17 -13.19
CA TYR A 468 -9.29 -12.34 -13.06
C TYR A 468 -9.95 -11.10 -12.48
N VAL A 469 -10.99 -10.59 -13.14
CA VAL A 469 -11.87 -9.53 -12.66
C VAL A 469 -13.27 -10.10 -12.47
N VAL A 470 -13.70 -10.17 -11.23
CA VAL A 470 -14.95 -10.85 -10.83
C VAL A 470 -15.96 -9.82 -10.36
N ASP A 471 -17.20 -9.88 -10.86
CA ASP A 471 -18.31 -9.05 -10.37
C ASP A 471 -18.82 -9.61 -9.03
N ARG A 472 -18.66 -8.83 -7.95
CA ARG A 472 -19.05 -9.26 -6.58
C ARG A 472 -20.54 -9.43 -6.37
N ASP A 473 -21.37 -8.91 -7.28
CA ASP A 473 -22.83 -9.09 -7.23
C ASP A 473 -23.29 -10.38 -7.91
N ASN A 474 -22.45 -10.93 -8.80
CA ASN A 474 -22.65 -12.22 -9.45
C ASN A 474 -21.30 -12.79 -9.88
N MET A 475 -20.70 -13.59 -9.04
CA MET A 475 -19.34 -14.07 -9.23
C MET A 475 -19.19 -15.13 -10.32
N GLY A 476 -20.32 -15.65 -10.85
CA GLY A 476 -20.32 -16.56 -12.01
C GLY A 476 -20.32 -18.03 -11.64
N LYS A 477 -19.81 -18.40 -10.48
CA LYS A 477 -19.66 -19.81 -10.01
C LYS A 477 -18.78 -20.62 -10.96
N PHE A 478 -18.80 -21.92 -10.83
CA PHE A 478 -18.09 -22.83 -11.73
C PHE A 478 -18.89 -23.08 -13.01
N LYS A 479 -18.23 -23.01 -14.16
CA LYS A 479 -18.77 -23.36 -15.49
C LYS A 479 -17.69 -24.11 -16.27
N SER A 480 -17.91 -25.36 -16.58
CA SER A 480 -16.94 -26.25 -17.26
C SER A 480 -16.67 -25.90 -18.74
N ALA A 481 -17.34 -24.92 -19.32
CA ALA A 481 -17.19 -24.57 -20.73
C ALA A 481 -16.37 -23.30 -20.95
N SER A 482 -16.40 -22.37 -20.01
CA SER A 482 -15.65 -21.12 -20.02
C SER A 482 -15.87 -20.37 -18.72
N ASN A 483 -14.94 -19.52 -18.32
CA ASN A 483 -15.07 -18.65 -17.17
C ASN A 483 -16.19 -17.63 -17.36
N ALA A 484 -17.21 -17.66 -16.47
CA ALA A 484 -18.38 -16.78 -16.54
C ALA A 484 -18.18 -15.56 -15.62
N ILE A 485 -17.10 -14.78 -15.83
CA ILE A 485 -16.72 -13.63 -15.01
C ILE A 485 -16.79 -12.32 -15.81
N TRP A 486 -16.54 -11.21 -15.13
CA TRP A 486 -16.58 -9.89 -15.73
C TRP A 486 -15.50 -9.69 -16.80
N GLN A 487 -14.25 -10.06 -16.49
CA GLN A 487 -13.13 -10.00 -17.42
C GLN A 487 -12.05 -10.99 -16.99
N GLU A 488 -11.43 -11.62 -17.97
CA GLU A 488 -10.23 -12.42 -17.84
C GLU A 488 -9.16 -11.91 -18.81
N LEU A 489 -7.92 -11.85 -18.35
CA LEU A 489 -6.76 -11.50 -19.16
C LEU A 489 -5.75 -12.64 -19.09
N ASP A 490 -5.69 -13.45 -20.15
CA ASP A 490 -4.90 -14.68 -20.18
C ASP A 490 -3.41 -14.39 -20.32
N GLY A 491 -2.59 -14.97 -19.46
CA GLY A 491 -1.13 -14.95 -19.53
C GLY A 491 -0.48 -13.57 -19.45
N VAL A 492 -1.20 -12.54 -18.98
CA VAL A 492 -0.65 -11.17 -18.90
C VAL A 492 0.31 -10.97 -17.75
N LEU A 493 0.32 -11.88 -16.77
CA LEU A 493 1.16 -11.88 -15.59
C LEU A 493 2.15 -13.05 -15.65
N LEU A 494 3.09 -12.96 -16.59
CA LEU A 494 4.09 -14.01 -16.85
C LEU A 494 4.77 -14.48 -15.56
N ASN A 495 4.98 -15.79 -15.45
CA ASN A 495 5.60 -16.49 -14.31
C ASN A 495 4.77 -16.52 -13.02
N GLY A 496 3.51 -16.12 -13.07
CA GLY A 496 2.59 -16.21 -11.93
C GLY A 496 2.74 -15.12 -10.87
N ILE A 497 1.77 -15.09 -9.97
CA ILE A 497 1.63 -14.09 -8.92
C ILE A 497 1.72 -14.74 -7.53
N TRP A 498 2.54 -14.14 -6.68
CA TRP A 498 2.62 -14.37 -5.22
C TRP A 498 2.47 -13.06 -4.45
N SER A 499 1.84 -12.05 -5.06
CA SER A 499 1.69 -10.73 -4.46
C SER A 499 0.24 -10.27 -4.47
N THR A 500 -0.09 -9.36 -3.55
CA THR A 500 -1.36 -8.62 -3.60
C THR A 500 -1.17 -7.39 -4.48
N PRO A 501 -2.06 -7.13 -5.45
CA PRO A 501 -1.99 -5.93 -6.27
C PRO A 501 -2.22 -4.65 -5.46
N ALA A 502 -2.03 -3.50 -6.09
CA ALA A 502 -2.45 -2.21 -5.58
C ALA A 502 -3.32 -1.47 -6.59
N TYR A 503 -4.19 -0.58 -6.10
CA TYR A 503 -5.06 0.27 -6.91
C TYR A 503 -4.78 1.74 -6.61
N TYR A 504 -4.71 2.54 -7.65
CA TYR A 504 -4.63 4.00 -7.53
C TYR A 504 -5.12 4.67 -8.81
N ASN A 505 -5.97 5.69 -8.66
CA ASN A 505 -6.41 6.57 -9.73
C ASN A 505 -6.81 5.81 -11.01
N SER A 506 -7.78 4.89 -10.88
CA SER A 506 -8.27 4.02 -11.96
C SER A 506 -7.17 3.17 -12.64
N THR A 507 -6.23 2.66 -11.84
CA THR A 507 -5.14 1.81 -12.34
C THR A 507 -4.84 0.72 -11.32
N VAL A 508 -4.62 -0.51 -11.80
CA VAL A 508 -4.18 -1.66 -11.00
C VAL A 508 -2.71 -1.94 -11.30
N TYR A 509 -1.93 -2.19 -10.24
CA TYR A 509 -0.50 -2.49 -10.32
C TYR A 509 -0.24 -3.90 -9.82
N TYR A 510 0.51 -4.69 -10.59
CA TYR A 510 0.91 -6.06 -10.26
C TYR A 510 2.42 -6.24 -10.31
N GLY A 511 2.96 -7.02 -9.39
CA GLY A 511 4.39 -7.39 -9.34
C GLY A 511 4.59 -8.89 -9.50
N PRO A 512 4.57 -9.44 -10.73
CA PRO A 512 4.76 -10.87 -10.97
C PRO A 512 6.17 -11.33 -10.57
N THR A 513 6.29 -12.63 -10.28
CA THR A 513 7.59 -13.24 -9.97
C THR A 513 8.48 -13.29 -11.21
N ASN A 514 9.77 -13.05 -11.05
CA ASN A 514 10.74 -12.97 -12.15
C ASN A 514 10.31 -12.04 -13.29
N GLY A 515 9.50 -11.03 -12.98
CA GLY A 515 8.92 -10.08 -13.92
C GLY A 515 9.00 -8.63 -13.46
N PRO A 516 8.71 -7.68 -14.34
CA PRO A 516 8.65 -6.27 -13.99
C PRO A 516 7.36 -5.95 -13.20
N LEU A 517 7.37 -4.84 -12.49
CA LEU A 517 6.13 -4.23 -11.99
C LEU A 517 5.30 -3.75 -13.18
N LEU A 518 4.01 -4.06 -13.22
CA LEU A 518 3.10 -3.85 -14.35
C LEU A 518 1.95 -2.91 -13.97
N MET A 519 1.47 -2.13 -14.94
CA MET A 519 0.43 -1.12 -14.79
C MET A 519 -0.71 -1.38 -15.77
N PHE A 520 -1.94 -1.58 -15.24
CA PHE A 520 -3.16 -1.84 -16.01
C PHE A 520 -4.20 -0.75 -15.71
N PRO A 521 -4.34 0.27 -16.58
CA PRO A 521 -5.42 1.26 -16.44
C PRO A 521 -6.80 0.62 -16.56
N LEU A 522 -7.75 1.18 -15.82
CA LEU A 522 -9.15 0.77 -15.75
C LEU A 522 -10.04 1.84 -16.41
N SER A 523 -10.85 1.45 -17.35
CA SER A 523 -11.82 2.33 -18.03
C SER A 523 -13.11 1.59 -18.29
N HIS A 524 -14.26 2.21 -17.98
CA HIS A 524 -15.57 1.59 -18.13
C HIS A 524 -15.68 0.21 -17.45
N ALA A 525 -15.11 0.11 -16.26
CA ALA A 525 -15.04 -1.12 -15.46
C ALA A 525 -14.22 -2.27 -16.09
N LEU A 526 -13.40 -2.00 -17.11
CA LEU A 526 -12.51 -2.97 -17.75
C LEU A 526 -11.05 -2.54 -17.61
N LEU A 527 -10.19 -3.47 -17.24
CA LEU A 527 -8.74 -3.31 -17.30
C LEU A 527 -8.27 -3.32 -18.76
N ALA A 528 -7.22 -2.57 -19.05
CA ALA A 528 -6.54 -2.67 -20.34
C ALA A 528 -6.08 -4.10 -20.61
N ALA A 529 -6.25 -4.59 -21.84
CA ALA A 529 -5.95 -5.97 -22.24
C ALA A 529 -4.46 -6.35 -22.14
N ALA A 530 -3.59 -5.35 -21.96
CA ALA A 530 -2.16 -5.54 -21.71
C ALA A 530 -1.65 -4.38 -20.85
N PRO A 531 -0.52 -4.56 -20.13
CA PRO A 531 0.05 -3.48 -19.33
C PRO A 531 0.47 -2.31 -20.23
N THR A 532 0.12 -1.10 -19.82
CA THR A 532 0.45 0.14 -20.57
C THR A 532 1.79 0.74 -20.17
N SER A 533 2.34 0.30 -19.03
CA SER A 533 3.66 0.68 -18.54
C SER A 533 4.22 -0.42 -17.64
N GLN A 534 5.55 -0.52 -17.59
CA GLN A 534 6.26 -1.46 -16.73
C GLN A 534 7.56 -0.87 -16.21
N SER A 535 8.08 -1.43 -15.09
CA SER A 535 9.38 -1.06 -14.53
C SER A 535 10.53 -1.61 -15.39
N GLY A 536 11.70 -0.96 -15.29
CA GLY A 536 12.94 -1.49 -15.86
C GLY A 536 13.52 -2.66 -15.04
N THR A 537 13.21 -2.71 -13.74
CA THR A 537 13.64 -3.76 -12.81
C THR A 537 12.77 -4.99 -12.96
N GLN A 538 13.39 -6.17 -12.90
CA GLN A 538 12.71 -7.46 -12.80
C GLN A 538 12.83 -7.97 -11.36
N PHE A 539 11.72 -8.28 -10.73
CA PHE A 539 11.68 -8.72 -9.34
C PHE A 539 11.73 -10.24 -9.27
N ALA A 540 12.83 -10.76 -8.72
CA ALA A 540 12.99 -12.20 -8.48
C ALA A 540 11.87 -12.73 -7.55
N TYR A 541 11.79 -14.07 -7.39
CA TYR A 541 10.81 -14.67 -6.49
C TYR A 541 10.84 -14.02 -5.09
N PRO A 542 9.68 -13.63 -4.55
CA PRO A 542 8.31 -13.92 -4.97
C PRO A 542 7.67 -12.84 -5.86
N GLY A 543 8.43 -11.98 -6.51
CA GLY A 543 7.94 -10.77 -7.15
C GLY A 543 7.92 -9.59 -6.17
N THR A 544 7.10 -8.58 -6.41
CA THR A 544 7.00 -7.41 -5.53
C THR A 544 5.55 -7.09 -5.15
N PHE A 545 5.38 -6.51 -3.97
CA PHE A 545 4.09 -6.11 -3.39
C PHE A 545 3.94 -4.59 -3.49
N PRO A 546 3.36 -4.06 -4.58
CA PRO A 546 3.28 -2.61 -4.77
C PRO A 546 2.38 -1.96 -3.74
N VAL A 547 2.77 -0.78 -3.27
CA VAL A 547 1.92 0.15 -2.52
C VAL A 547 2.07 1.55 -3.11
N ILE A 548 1.04 2.38 -2.94
CA ILE A 548 1.04 3.73 -3.47
C ILE A 548 0.94 4.75 -2.34
N SER A 549 1.75 5.80 -2.43
CA SER A 549 1.57 7.03 -1.66
C SER A 549 1.22 8.17 -2.58
N ALA A 550 0.24 9.01 -2.19
CA ALA A 550 -0.23 10.13 -2.99
C ALA A 550 -0.95 11.18 -2.12
N ASN A 551 -1.08 12.38 -2.63
CA ASN A 551 -1.96 13.42 -2.10
C ASN A 551 -3.26 13.45 -2.95
N GLY A 552 -4.26 12.69 -2.54
CA GLY A 552 -5.43 12.44 -3.37
C GLY A 552 -5.04 11.82 -4.71
N ALA A 553 -5.38 12.48 -5.83
CA ALA A 553 -5.01 12.05 -7.18
C ALA A 553 -3.66 12.62 -7.67
N ALA A 554 -2.91 13.35 -6.82
CA ALA A 554 -1.67 14.00 -7.18
C ALA A 554 -0.45 13.36 -6.52
N ASN A 555 0.72 13.51 -7.16
CA ASN A 555 2.02 13.10 -6.63
C ASN A 555 2.15 11.60 -6.33
N GLY A 556 1.44 10.75 -7.08
CA GLY A 556 1.47 9.31 -6.88
C GLY A 556 2.87 8.70 -7.08
N ILE A 557 3.32 7.94 -6.09
CA ILE A 557 4.56 7.13 -6.11
C ILE A 557 4.18 5.67 -5.85
N VAL A 558 4.66 4.78 -6.70
CA VAL A 558 4.56 3.33 -6.48
C VAL A 558 5.85 2.86 -5.81
N TRP A 559 5.71 2.30 -4.63
CA TRP A 559 6.80 1.70 -3.87
C TRP A 559 6.82 0.19 -4.10
N ALA A 560 8.01 -0.34 -4.31
CA ALA A 560 8.25 -1.74 -4.56
C ALA A 560 9.48 -2.22 -3.78
N TYR A 561 9.50 -3.49 -3.45
CA TYR A 561 10.55 -4.13 -2.68
C TYR A 561 11.16 -5.29 -3.47
N GLU A 562 12.48 -5.37 -3.49
CA GLU A 562 13.21 -6.48 -4.10
C GLU A 562 13.82 -7.36 -3.01
N ASN A 563 13.47 -8.66 -3.05
CA ASN A 563 13.92 -9.66 -2.10
C ASN A 563 15.33 -10.15 -2.43
N THR A 564 16.33 -9.34 -2.06
CA THR A 564 17.75 -9.60 -2.27
C THR A 564 18.53 -9.45 -0.96
N SER A 565 19.84 -9.69 -0.98
CA SER A 565 20.69 -9.48 0.20
C SER A 565 21.93 -8.66 -0.20
N PRO A 566 21.97 -7.35 0.16
CA PRO A 566 20.95 -6.58 0.86
C PRO A 566 19.66 -6.41 0.03
N ALA A 567 18.54 -6.17 0.72
CA ALA A 567 17.26 -5.87 0.08
C ALA A 567 17.30 -4.50 -0.62
N VAL A 568 16.40 -4.28 -1.59
CA VAL A 568 16.32 -3.00 -2.30
C VAL A 568 14.91 -2.43 -2.23
N LEU A 569 14.81 -1.17 -1.81
CA LEU A 569 13.57 -0.39 -1.91
C LEU A 569 13.60 0.41 -3.21
N HIS A 570 12.52 0.35 -3.98
CA HIS A 570 12.32 1.09 -5.21
C HIS A 570 11.15 2.06 -5.10
N ALA A 571 11.22 3.18 -5.81
CA ALA A 571 10.14 4.14 -5.97
C ALA A 571 9.99 4.48 -7.46
N TYR A 572 8.77 4.36 -7.98
CA TYR A 572 8.42 4.68 -9.37
C TYR A 572 7.34 5.77 -9.42
N SER A 573 7.31 6.53 -10.50
CA SER A 573 6.17 7.41 -10.76
C SER A 573 4.91 6.58 -11.00
N ALA A 574 3.81 6.87 -10.30
CA ALA A 574 2.55 6.18 -10.52
C ALA A 574 1.90 6.50 -11.88
N SER A 575 2.34 7.55 -12.57
CA SER A 575 1.85 7.88 -13.91
C SER A 575 2.54 7.06 -15.01
N THR A 576 3.77 6.57 -14.74
CA THR A 576 4.52 5.71 -15.64
C THR A 576 5.63 4.97 -14.90
N LEU A 577 5.56 3.65 -14.88
CA LEU A 577 6.55 2.80 -14.21
C LEU A 577 7.93 2.78 -14.92
N ALA A 578 8.02 3.31 -16.14
CA ALA A 578 9.29 3.50 -16.83
C ALA A 578 10.19 4.55 -16.16
N THR A 579 9.62 5.39 -15.28
CA THR A 579 10.36 6.41 -14.52
C THR A 579 10.59 5.91 -13.10
N GLU A 580 11.79 5.37 -12.85
CA GLU A 580 12.28 5.11 -11.50
C GLU A 580 12.77 6.42 -10.89
N LEU A 581 12.18 6.78 -9.75
CA LEU A 581 12.53 8.01 -8.99
C LEU A 581 13.72 7.76 -8.07
N TYR A 582 13.76 6.57 -7.47
CA TYR A 582 14.76 6.18 -6.49
C TYR A 582 14.86 4.66 -6.39
N ASN A 583 16.07 4.17 -6.12
CA ASN A 583 16.26 2.89 -5.45
C ASN A 583 17.44 2.98 -4.46
N SER A 584 17.41 2.11 -3.43
CA SER A 584 18.36 2.19 -2.31
C SER A 584 19.82 1.83 -2.69
N ASN A 585 20.07 1.29 -3.89
CA ASN A 585 21.41 1.03 -4.41
C ASN A 585 22.06 2.25 -5.09
N GLN A 586 21.29 3.33 -5.36
CA GLN A 586 21.80 4.51 -6.07
C GLN A 586 22.66 5.41 -5.18
N ALA A 587 22.51 5.34 -3.86
CA ALA A 587 23.24 6.20 -2.95
C ALA A 587 24.73 5.84 -2.89
N ALA A 588 25.60 6.85 -3.00
CA ALA A 588 27.04 6.66 -2.95
C ALA A 588 27.49 6.02 -1.61
N GLY A 589 28.46 5.11 -1.71
CA GLY A 589 29.04 4.45 -0.54
C GLY A 589 28.09 3.49 0.17
N GLY A 590 26.98 3.11 -0.44
CA GLY A 590 26.01 2.20 0.15
C GLY A 590 25.23 2.79 1.33
N ARG A 591 25.07 4.12 1.39
CA ARG A 591 24.37 4.83 2.48
C ARG A 591 23.00 4.24 2.80
N ASP A 592 22.26 3.85 1.76
CA ASP A 592 20.87 3.40 1.86
C ASP A 592 20.73 1.88 1.87
N GLN A 593 21.85 1.14 2.00
CA GLN A 593 21.80 -0.31 2.16
C GLN A 593 21.21 -0.67 3.53
N PHE A 594 20.26 -1.59 3.52
CA PHE A 594 19.59 -2.08 4.72
C PHE A 594 19.58 -3.61 4.74
N GLY A 595 18.99 -4.24 5.73
CA GLY A 595 19.10 -5.67 6.04
C GLY A 595 18.90 -6.64 4.87
N ALA A 596 19.10 -7.92 5.14
CA ALA A 596 18.80 -8.97 4.17
C ALA A 596 17.31 -9.03 3.89
N GLY A 597 16.95 -9.31 2.63
CA GLY A 597 15.56 -9.45 2.21
C GLY A 597 14.87 -10.64 2.87
N ASN A 598 13.57 -10.50 3.00
CA ASN A 598 12.65 -11.58 3.34
C ASN A 598 11.53 -11.60 2.30
N LYS A 599 10.88 -12.75 2.10
CA LYS A 599 9.81 -12.88 1.09
C LYS A 599 8.50 -12.29 1.61
N PHE A 600 7.64 -11.84 0.67
CA PHE A 600 6.27 -11.34 0.92
C PHE A 600 6.19 -10.01 1.68
N ILE A 601 7.27 -9.22 1.68
CA ILE A 601 7.34 -7.94 2.36
C ILE A 601 6.56 -6.87 1.60
N VAL A 602 5.75 -6.11 2.35
CA VAL A 602 4.97 -4.96 1.87
C VAL A 602 5.57 -3.68 2.46
N PRO A 603 6.05 -2.74 1.64
CA PRO A 603 6.44 -1.42 2.15
C PRO A 603 5.24 -0.69 2.78
N VAL A 604 5.49 0.09 3.81
CA VAL A 604 4.47 0.92 4.48
C VAL A 604 4.88 2.38 4.38
N VAL A 605 4.00 3.22 3.84
CA VAL A 605 4.25 4.66 3.73
C VAL A 605 3.28 5.41 4.64
N ALA A 606 3.81 6.20 5.54
CA ALA A 606 3.02 7.05 6.42
C ALA A 606 3.86 8.25 6.84
N ASP A 607 3.27 9.43 6.81
CA ASP A 607 3.80 10.68 7.36
C ASP A 607 5.24 10.98 6.94
N GLY A 608 5.50 10.92 5.62
CA GLY A 608 6.81 11.19 5.03
C GLY A 608 7.87 10.10 5.25
N LYS A 609 7.48 8.94 5.75
CA LYS A 609 8.37 7.79 6.02
C LYS A 609 7.95 6.57 5.22
N VAL A 610 8.94 5.76 4.82
CA VAL A 610 8.72 4.44 4.21
C VAL A 610 9.40 3.40 5.09
N MET A 611 8.60 2.48 5.61
CA MET A 611 9.02 1.40 6.49
C MET A 611 9.08 0.08 5.71
N VAL A 612 10.19 -0.64 5.83
CA VAL A 612 10.43 -1.88 5.09
C VAL A 612 10.97 -2.94 6.03
N ALA A 613 10.25 -4.04 6.17
CA ALA A 613 10.65 -5.17 6.98
C ALA A 613 11.82 -5.95 6.34
N THR A 614 12.65 -6.56 7.18
CA THR A 614 13.79 -7.40 6.82
C THR A 614 13.85 -8.63 7.72
N THR A 615 14.88 -9.44 7.58
CA THR A 615 15.07 -10.65 8.40
C THR A 615 15.24 -10.38 9.91
N ASN A 616 15.61 -9.16 10.33
CA ASN A 616 15.83 -8.83 11.75
C ASN A 616 15.71 -7.34 12.08
N SER A 617 15.02 -6.59 11.25
CA SER A 617 14.80 -5.16 11.48
C SER A 617 13.67 -4.61 10.60
N VAL A 618 13.23 -3.41 10.91
CA VAL A 618 12.45 -2.57 9.99
C VAL A 618 13.29 -1.35 9.63
N ALA A 619 13.59 -1.20 8.35
CA ALA A 619 14.28 -0.03 7.81
C ALA A 619 13.28 1.12 7.65
N VAL A 620 13.63 2.31 8.10
CA VAL A 620 12.84 3.54 7.97
C VAL A 620 13.57 4.48 7.04
N PHE A 621 12.96 4.78 5.89
CA PHE A 621 13.42 5.75 4.91
C PHE A 621 12.60 7.05 5.01
N GLY A 622 13.17 8.16 4.56
CA GLY A 622 12.51 9.46 4.53
C GLY A 622 13.39 10.52 3.89
N LEU A 623 12.93 11.78 3.94
CA LEU A 623 13.72 12.89 3.43
C LEU A 623 14.97 13.11 4.29
N LEU A 624 16.10 13.35 3.61
CA LEU A 624 17.37 13.69 4.22
C LEU A 624 17.42 15.19 4.52
N HIS A 625 17.95 15.57 5.68
CA HIS A 625 18.08 16.95 6.14
C HIS A 625 19.50 17.46 5.95
#